data_d253636fd8028c61fbdfb2a66ee8bbd2
#
_entry.id   d253636fd8028c61fbdfb2a66ee8bbd2
#
_cell.length_a   1.000
_cell.length_b   1.000
_cell.length_c   1.000
_cell.angle_alpha   90.00
_cell.angle_beta   90.00
_cell.angle_gamma   90.00
#
_symmetry.space_group_name_H-M   'P 1'
#
loop_
_entity.id
_entity.type
_entity.pdbx_description
1 polymer ?
#
loop_
_entity_poly.entity_id
_entity_poly.type
_entity_poly.pdbx_seq_one_letter_code
_entity_poly.pdbx_strand_id
1 'polypeptide(L)'
;VKILLLTSLLFAAPLAAQVLAPEPLPDEEVVDATAETGFETWLLTYRAAAQARGIRPETLDAAFAGLQFSPRVVALDRSQPDDSGTAALFSDYLSKRLEPVREARGRAARERHLAKLVEIEAATGVSRSIVLGIWGMESSYGAVTGNFDVVRSLASLAYDGRRRALFAGELDAALTMIDKGLATRERMKGSWAGAMGQPQFLPSSFVASAIDGDGDGVADIWESGEDTAASIANYLVHAGWQRGQGWGVTVQVPADLDRERVRDLVQPRECVRVLAKHSRWITLAEWKGLGLTRADGNPWPDDATLATLVEPDGPGGPAYLTFGNYRRLIDYNCSNFYALSVALLGDALK
;
A
#
# COMPACT_ATOMS: atom_id res chain seq x y z
N VAL A 1 -2.19 14.58 39.03
CA VAL A 1 -2.28 13.32 38.28
C VAL A 1 -2.97 13.65 36.96
N LYS A 2 -2.17 13.85 35.91
CA LYS A 2 -2.67 14.06 34.54
C LYS A 2 -2.68 12.70 33.85
N ILE A 3 -3.87 12.19 33.57
CA ILE A 3 -4.08 11.00 32.74
C ILE A 3 -3.94 11.43 31.30
N LEU A 4 -2.83 11.04 30.64
CA LEU A 4 -2.68 11.11 29.19
C LEU A 4 -3.44 9.91 28.60
N LEU A 5 -4.55 10.17 27.94
CA LEU A 5 -5.20 9.22 27.04
C LEU A 5 -4.36 9.16 25.76
N LEU A 6 -3.54 8.11 25.62
CA LEU A 6 -2.97 7.73 24.34
C LEU A 6 -4.08 7.12 23.48
N THR A 7 -4.59 7.88 22.54
CA THR A 7 -5.36 7.35 21.41
C THR A 7 -4.40 6.62 20.48
N SER A 8 -4.34 5.30 20.61
CA SER A 8 -3.68 4.44 19.63
C SER A 8 -4.48 4.48 18.32
N LEU A 9 -3.98 5.24 17.36
CA LEU A 9 -4.39 5.12 15.95
C LEU A 9 -4.02 3.71 15.48
N LEU A 10 -5.01 2.85 15.35
CA LEU A 10 -4.92 1.59 14.64
C LEU A 10 -4.74 1.90 13.15
N PHE A 11 -3.50 1.96 12.69
CA PHE A 11 -3.22 1.92 11.26
C PHE A 11 -3.62 0.54 10.75
N ALA A 12 -4.78 0.47 10.09
CA ALA A 12 -5.15 -0.71 9.34
C ALA A 12 -4.17 -0.86 8.16
N ALA A 13 -3.50 -1.99 8.10
CA ALA A 13 -2.61 -2.31 6.98
C ALA A 13 -3.41 -2.23 5.67
N PRO A 14 -2.91 -1.51 4.64
CA PRO A 14 -3.55 -1.49 3.34
C PRO A 14 -3.58 -2.91 2.77
N LEU A 15 -4.75 -3.34 2.33
CA LEU A 15 -4.92 -4.57 1.58
C LEU A 15 -4.25 -4.39 0.23
N ALA A 16 -3.27 -5.23 -0.07
CA ALA A 16 -2.77 -5.36 -1.43
C ALA A 16 -3.95 -5.74 -2.33
N ALA A 17 -4.52 -4.77 -3.02
CA ALA A 17 -5.40 -5.04 -4.13
C ALA A 17 -4.55 -5.76 -5.18
N GLN A 18 -4.73 -7.06 -5.34
CA GLN A 18 -4.23 -7.75 -6.52
C GLN A 18 -4.93 -7.11 -7.71
N VAL A 19 -4.19 -6.27 -8.44
CA VAL A 19 -4.66 -5.76 -9.71
C VAL A 19 -4.63 -6.95 -10.68
N LEU A 20 -5.70 -7.74 -10.66
CA LEU A 20 -6.01 -8.66 -11.74
C LEU A 20 -6.39 -7.83 -12.95
N ALA A 21 -5.93 -8.25 -14.14
CA ALA A 21 -6.37 -7.67 -15.40
C ALA A 21 -7.90 -7.52 -15.41
N PRO A 22 -8.45 -6.47 -16.06
CA PRO A 22 -9.89 -6.28 -16.07
C PRO A 22 -10.56 -7.49 -16.71
N GLU A 23 -11.22 -8.29 -15.89
CA GLU A 23 -12.16 -9.27 -16.43
C GLU A 23 -13.29 -8.51 -17.13
N PRO A 24 -13.81 -9.03 -18.26
CA PRO A 24 -14.95 -8.43 -18.93
C PRO A 24 -16.10 -8.28 -17.94
N LEU A 25 -16.75 -7.14 -17.97
CA LEU A 25 -17.90 -6.82 -17.16
C LEU A 25 -18.95 -7.94 -17.32
N PRO A 26 -19.31 -8.70 -16.27
CA PRO A 26 -20.45 -9.57 -16.36
C PRO A 26 -21.72 -8.74 -16.32
N ASP A 27 -22.73 -9.25 -17.04
CA ASP A 27 -24.09 -8.76 -17.13
C ASP A 27 -24.67 -8.34 -15.77
N GLU A 28 -25.71 -7.50 -15.82
CA GLU A 28 -26.40 -6.85 -14.69
C GLU A 28 -26.36 -7.64 -13.37
N GLU A 29 -25.79 -6.98 -12.37
CA GLU A 29 -25.63 -7.53 -11.02
C GLU A 29 -27.01 -7.75 -10.39
N VAL A 30 -27.48 -8.98 -10.32
CA VAL A 30 -28.78 -9.33 -9.69
C VAL A 30 -28.64 -9.13 -8.17
N VAL A 31 -29.23 -8.07 -7.67
CA VAL A 31 -29.28 -7.77 -6.24
C VAL A 31 -30.51 -8.43 -5.62
N ASP A 32 -30.32 -9.17 -4.53
CA ASP A 32 -31.46 -9.66 -3.72
C ASP A 32 -32.19 -8.46 -3.10
N ALA A 33 -33.49 -8.35 -3.35
CA ALA A 33 -34.32 -7.25 -2.86
C ALA A 33 -34.27 -7.11 -1.32
N THR A 34 -34.06 -8.21 -0.61
CA THR A 34 -33.91 -8.20 0.86
C THR A 34 -32.59 -7.54 1.28
N ALA A 35 -31.50 -7.85 0.56
CA ALA A 35 -30.18 -7.24 0.80
C ALA A 35 -30.18 -5.74 0.48
N GLU A 36 -30.85 -5.33 -0.60
CA GLU A 36 -30.99 -3.91 -0.97
C GLU A 36 -31.77 -3.12 0.08
N THR A 37 -32.94 -3.61 0.51
CA THR A 37 -33.74 -2.97 1.57
C THR A 37 -32.98 -2.87 2.89
N GLY A 38 -32.21 -3.90 3.25
CA GLY A 38 -31.33 -3.86 4.42
C GLY A 38 -30.22 -2.83 4.30
N PHE A 39 -29.62 -2.72 3.11
CA PHE A 39 -28.58 -1.74 2.82
C PHE A 39 -29.13 -0.31 2.89
N GLU A 40 -30.29 -0.03 2.32
CA GLU A 40 -30.94 1.28 2.39
C GLU A 40 -31.20 1.69 3.83
N THR A 41 -31.74 0.79 4.65
CA THR A 41 -32.00 1.04 6.09
C THR A 41 -30.71 1.33 6.84
N TRP A 42 -29.64 0.56 6.57
CA TRP A 42 -28.32 0.80 7.15
C TRP A 42 -27.75 2.15 6.70
N LEU A 43 -27.89 2.49 5.41
CA LEU A 43 -27.38 3.75 4.84
C LEU A 43 -28.03 4.98 5.48
N LEU A 44 -29.32 4.91 5.77
CA LEU A 44 -30.04 5.98 6.51
C LEU A 44 -29.43 6.18 7.92
N THR A 45 -29.17 5.08 8.62
CA THR A 45 -28.56 5.12 9.95
C THR A 45 -27.12 5.64 9.87
N TYR A 46 -26.35 5.19 8.88
CA TYR A 46 -24.98 5.64 8.66
C TYR A 46 -24.93 7.13 8.31
N ARG A 47 -25.85 7.60 7.46
CA ARG A 47 -26.01 9.00 7.08
C ARG A 47 -26.21 9.91 8.32
N ALA A 48 -27.15 9.52 9.20
CA ALA A 48 -27.41 10.28 10.43
C ALA A 48 -26.15 10.34 11.33
N ALA A 49 -25.44 9.23 11.45
CA ALA A 49 -24.20 9.17 12.22
C ALA A 49 -23.08 10.01 11.58
N ALA A 50 -22.91 10.01 10.25
CA ALA A 50 -21.94 10.82 9.54
C ALA A 50 -22.24 12.33 9.70
N GLN A 51 -23.51 12.72 9.61
CA GLN A 51 -23.95 14.10 9.88
C GLN A 51 -23.61 14.52 11.32
N ALA A 52 -23.84 13.65 12.30
CA ALA A 52 -23.48 13.91 13.70
C ALA A 52 -21.97 14.05 13.91
N ARG A 53 -21.13 13.47 13.04
CA ARG A 53 -19.68 13.66 13.00
C ARG A 53 -19.23 14.91 12.25
N GLY A 54 -20.16 15.70 11.68
CA GLY A 54 -19.90 17.00 11.07
C GLY A 54 -19.85 17.01 9.54
N ILE A 55 -20.18 15.91 8.86
CA ILE A 55 -20.32 15.92 7.39
C ILE A 55 -21.60 16.66 7.02
N ARG A 56 -21.49 17.61 6.09
CA ARG A 56 -22.62 18.44 5.66
C ARG A 56 -23.72 17.63 4.96
N PRO A 57 -25.00 17.98 5.15
CA PRO A 57 -26.11 17.30 4.48
C PRO A 57 -25.96 17.25 2.96
N GLU A 58 -25.53 18.34 2.33
CA GLU A 58 -25.32 18.45 0.87
C GLU A 58 -24.27 17.47 0.37
N THR A 59 -23.21 17.26 1.16
CA THR A 59 -22.16 16.26 0.88
C THR A 59 -22.73 14.85 0.92
N LEU A 60 -23.55 14.55 1.93
CA LEU A 60 -24.21 13.25 2.06
C LEU A 60 -25.22 13.01 0.93
N ASP A 61 -25.96 14.05 0.51
CA ASP A 61 -26.84 13.99 -0.64
C ASP A 61 -26.09 13.65 -1.93
N ALA A 62 -24.99 14.35 -2.19
CA ALA A 62 -24.14 14.10 -3.36
C ALA A 62 -23.46 12.72 -3.31
N ALA A 63 -22.91 12.35 -2.16
CA ALA A 63 -22.19 11.09 -2.01
C ALA A 63 -23.10 9.85 -2.11
N PHE A 64 -24.35 9.94 -1.64
CA PHE A 64 -25.28 8.82 -1.57
C PHE A 64 -26.39 8.86 -2.64
N ALA A 65 -26.36 9.84 -3.56
CA ALA A 65 -27.32 9.89 -4.66
C ALA A 65 -27.28 8.61 -5.49
N GLY A 66 -28.40 7.86 -5.53
CA GLY A 66 -28.50 6.61 -6.28
C GLY A 66 -27.53 5.51 -5.86
N LEU A 67 -27.04 5.57 -4.61
CA LEU A 67 -26.12 4.55 -4.09
C LEU A 67 -26.87 3.23 -3.85
N GLN A 68 -26.42 2.18 -4.52
CA GLN A 68 -26.97 0.84 -4.42
C GLN A 68 -25.94 -0.12 -3.80
N PHE A 69 -26.40 -1.17 -3.16
CA PHE A 69 -25.55 -2.26 -2.69
C PHE A 69 -24.80 -2.92 -3.86
N SER A 70 -23.59 -3.39 -3.62
CA SER A 70 -22.81 -4.14 -4.61
C SER A 70 -22.47 -5.55 -4.12
N PRO A 71 -23.24 -6.56 -4.48
CA PRO A 71 -22.93 -7.97 -4.19
C PRO A 71 -21.59 -8.40 -4.76
N ARG A 72 -21.22 -7.88 -5.93
CA ARG A 72 -19.91 -8.15 -6.58
C ARG A 72 -18.74 -7.75 -5.71
N VAL A 73 -18.78 -6.57 -5.12
CA VAL A 73 -17.72 -6.08 -4.23
C VAL A 73 -17.57 -6.98 -3.01
N VAL A 74 -18.70 -7.39 -2.42
CA VAL A 74 -18.71 -8.32 -1.28
C VAL A 74 -18.19 -9.71 -1.67
N ALA A 75 -18.56 -10.20 -2.85
CA ALA A 75 -18.04 -11.46 -3.36
C ALA A 75 -16.52 -11.42 -3.56
N LEU A 76 -15.99 -10.33 -4.12
CA LEU A 76 -14.54 -10.12 -4.26
C LEU A 76 -13.83 -10.08 -2.90
N ASP A 77 -14.42 -9.44 -1.88
CA ASP A 77 -13.87 -9.45 -0.53
C ASP A 77 -13.84 -10.84 0.09
N ARG A 78 -14.90 -11.60 -0.08
CA ARG A 78 -15.03 -12.96 0.46
C ARG A 78 -14.18 -13.99 -0.29
N SER A 79 -13.85 -13.73 -1.57
CA SER A 79 -12.98 -14.58 -2.38
C SER A 79 -11.48 -14.37 -2.11
N GLN A 80 -11.13 -13.40 -1.26
CA GLN A 80 -9.73 -13.24 -0.85
C GLN A 80 -9.27 -14.53 -0.16
N PRO A 81 -8.12 -15.11 -0.57
CA PRO A 81 -7.63 -16.34 0.02
C PRO A 81 -7.49 -16.19 1.54
N ASP A 82 -8.11 -17.08 2.29
CA ASP A 82 -7.64 -17.33 3.63
C ASP A 82 -6.22 -17.87 3.52
N ASP A 83 -5.33 -17.47 4.43
CA ASP A 83 -3.88 -17.78 4.41
C ASP A 83 -3.52 -19.30 4.46
N SER A 84 -4.46 -20.19 4.17
CA SER A 84 -4.31 -21.65 4.16
C SER A 84 -3.87 -22.25 2.82
N GLY A 85 -3.71 -21.42 1.78
CA GLY A 85 -3.22 -21.87 0.46
C GLY A 85 -1.74 -22.26 0.49
N THR A 86 -1.32 -23.20 -0.39
CA THR A 86 0.08 -23.47 -0.68
C THR A 86 0.80 -22.17 -0.95
N ALA A 87 1.81 -21.83 -0.14
CA ALA A 87 2.55 -20.60 -0.26
C ALA A 87 3.19 -20.54 -1.66
N ALA A 88 2.73 -19.61 -2.49
CA ALA A 88 3.40 -19.33 -3.75
C ALA A 88 4.86 -18.91 -3.44
N LEU A 89 5.80 -19.33 -4.28
CA LEU A 89 7.18 -18.88 -4.14
C LEU A 89 7.28 -17.40 -4.48
N PHE A 90 8.16 -16.69 -3.79
CA PHE A 90 8.46 -15.29 -4.10
C PHE A 90 9.03 -15.15 -5.51
N SER A 91 9.87 -16.07 -5.95
CA SER A 91 10.43 -16.09 -7.30
C SER A 91 9.33 -16.14 -8.37
N ASP A 92 8.27 -16.93 -8.16
CA ASP A 92 7.13 -17.01 -9.08
C ASP A 92 6.29 -15.72 -9.04
N TYR A 93 6.09 -15.16 -7.85
CA TYR A 93 5.42 -13.88 -7.69
C TYR A 93 6.19 -12.75 -8.39
N LEU A 94 7.50 -12.69 -8.15
CA LEU A 94 8.40 -11.67 -8.70
C LEU A 94 8.41 -11.70 -10.23
N SER A 95 8.52 -12.90 -10.84
CA SER A 95 8.54 -13.05 -12.29
C SER A 95 7.29 -12.49 -12.99
N LYS A 96 6.13 -12.58 -12.32
CA LYS A 96 4.86 -12.02 -12.79
C LYS A 96 4.71 -10.52 -12.53
N ARG A 97 5.55 -9.94 -11.68
CA ARG A 97 5.48 -8.53 -11.29
C ARG A 97 6.58 -7.68 -11.91
N LEU A 98 7.77 -8.22 -12.11
CA LEU A 98 8.88 -7.57 -12.82
C LEU A 98 8.89 -7.98 -14.30
N GLU A 99 7.79 -7.69 -14.98
CA GLU A 99 7.69 -7.93 -16.42
C GLU A 99 8.43 -6.85 -17.22
N PRO A 100 9.05 -7.18 -18.36
CA PRO A 100 9.74 -6.20 -19.21
C PRO A 100 8.90 -4.98 -19.59
N VAL A 101 7.57 -5.18 -19.75
CA VAL A 101 6.63 -4.09 -20.04
C VAL A 101 6.54 -3.11 -18.87
N ARG A 102 6.50 -3.59 -17.62
CA ARG A 102 6.47 -2.73 -16.43
C ARG A 102 7.76 -1.94 -16.27
N GLU A 103 8.90 -2.58 -16.47
CA GLU A 103 10.19 -1.88 -16.45
C GLU A 103 10.29 -0.83 -17.56
N ALA A 104 9.84 -1.14 -18.77
CA ALA A 104 9.84 -0.19 -19.89
C ALA A 104 8.97 1.04 -19.57
N ARG A 105 7.77 0.83 -19.00
CA ARG A 105 6.92 1.91 -18.51
C ARG A 105 7.59 2.71 -17.39
N GLY A 106 8.30 2.04 -16.50
CA GLY A 106 9.04 2.68 -15.42
C GLY A 106 10.16 3.58 -15.93
N ARG A 107 10.92 3.12 -16.91
CA ARG A 107 11.93 3.96 -17.57
C ARG A 107 11.30 5.17 -18.25
N ALA A 108 10.20 4.99 -18.97
CA ALA A 108 9.48 6.10 -19.59
C ALA A 108 8.91 7.10 -18.58
N ALA A 109 8.34 6.62 -17.46
CA ALA A 109 7.86 7.47 -16.37
C ALA A 109 9.02 8.24 -15.71
N ARG A 110 10.15 7.57 -15.45
CA ARG A 110 11.38 8.19 -14.94
C ARG A 110 11.87 9.32 -15.84
N GLU A 111 11.96 9.09 -17.13
CA GLU A 111 12.41 10.10 -18.11
C GLU A 111 11.43 11.28 -18.16
N ARG A 112 10.12 11.00 -18.22
CA ARG A 112 9.07 12.04 -18.32
C ARG A 112 9.06 12.96 -17.11
N HIS A 113 9.25 12.41 -15.91
CA HIS A 113 9.12 13.14 -14.63
C HIS A 113 10.45 13.34 -13.92
N LEU A 114 11.59 13.19 -14.61
CA LEU A 114 12.92 13.17 -13.98
C LEU A 114 13.20 14.41 -13.12
N ALA A 115 12.89 15.61 -13.64
CA ALA A 115 13.14 16.86 -12.91
C ALA A 115 12.37 16.90 -11.58
N LYS A 116 11.08 16.56 -11.62
CA LYS A 116 10.23 16.52 -10.41
C LYS A 116 10.65 15.41 -9.45
N LEU A 117 10.99 14.23 -9.93
CA LEU A 117 11.50 13.13 -9.11
C LEU A 117 12.79 13.49 -8.38
N VAL A 118 13.71 14.24 -9.02
CA VAL A 118 14.93 14.77 -8.38
C VAL A 118 14.59 15.79 -7.30
N GLU A 119 13.65 16.71 -7.57
CA GLU A 119 13.17 17.69 -6.61
C GLU A 119 12.54 17.00 -5.37
N ILE A 120 11.65 16.04 -5.60
CA ILE A 120 10.99 15.25 -4.53
C ILE A 120 12.04 14.51 -3.68
N GLU A 121 13.00 13.84 -4.30
CA GLU A 121 14.07 13.13 -3.59
C GLU A 121 14.93 14.10 -2.76
N ALA A 122 15.27 15.25 -3.32
CA ALA A 122 16.02 16.28 -2.60
C ALA A 122 15.24 16.84 -1.40
N ALA A 123 13.94 17.08 -1.56
CA ALA A 123 13.08 17.62 -0.50
C ALA A 123 12.80 16.59 0.60
N THR A 124 12.46 15.37 0.24
CA THR A 124 11.95 14.35 1.16
C THR A 124 13.02 13.37 1.66
N GLY A 125 14.08 13.15 0.87
CA GLY A 125 15.05 12.08 1.07
C GLY A 125 14.54 10.70 0.68
N VAL A 126 13.33 10.60 0.15
CA VAL A 126 12.80 9.34 -0.41
C VAL A 126 13.43 9.17 -1.79
N SER A 127 14.09 8.02 -2.00
CA SER A 127 14.71 7.75 -3.29
C SER A 127 13.67 7.69 -4.40
N ARG A 128 13.92 8.40 -5.50
CA ARG A 128 13.09 8.37 -6.71
C ARG A 128 12.89 6.95 -7.25
N SER A 129 13.86 6.07 -7.06
CA SER A 129 13.76 4.66 -7.46
C SER A 129 12.66 3.94 -6.64
N ILE A 130 12.54 4.22 -5.36
CA ILE A 130 11.48 3.66 -4.50
C ILE A 130 10.12 4.23 -4.87
N VAL A 131 10.02 5.53 -5.13
CA VAL A 131 8.78 6.17 -5.62
C VAL A 131 8.32 5.49 -6.90
N LEU A 132 9.22 5.31 -7.87
CA LEU A 132 8.94 4.59 -9.13
C LEU A 132 8.58 3.12 -8.89
N GLY A 133 9.23 2.46 -7.93
CA GLY A 133 8.93 1.09 -7.55
C GLY A 133 7.48 0.94 -7.03
N ILE A 134 7.05 1.80 -6.11
CA ILE A 134 5.67 1.82 -5.61
C ILE A 134 4.69 2.13 -6.74
N TRP A 135 4.90 3.21 -7.48
CA TRP A 135 4.03 3.61 -8.58
C TRP A 135 3.86 2.51 -9.64
N GLY A 136 4.97 1.83 -9.97
CA GLY A 136 4.96 0.69 -10.88
C GLY A 136 4.21 -0.51 -10.35
N MET A 137 4.38 -0.84 -9.06
CA MET A 137 3.70 -1.98 -8.44
C MET A 137 2.21 -1.74 -8.24
N GLU A 138 1.80 -0.52 -7.92
CA GLU A 138 0.40 -0.19 -7.64
C GLU A 138 -0.46 -0.10 -8.90
N SER A 139 -0.02 0.64 -9.90
CA SER A 139 -0.86 0.93 -11.06
C SER A 139 -0.18 0.73 -12.42
N SER A 140 1.05 0.18 -12.43
CA SER A 140 1.86 0.15 -13.65
C SER A 140 1.99 1.54 -14.29
N TYR A 141 2.30 2.54 -13.43
CA TYR A 141 2.44 3.96 -13.81
C TYR A 141 1.15 4.56 -14.37
N GLY A 142 0.03 4.31 -13.70
CA GLY A 142 -1.27 4.83 -14.07
C GLY A 142 -2.02 4.03 -15.15
N ALA A 143 -1.43 2.95 -15.65
CA ALA A 143 -2.08 2.14 -16.70
C ALA A 143 -3.29 1.34 -16.17
N VAL A 144 -3.32 1.03 -14.89
CA VAL A 144 -4.41 0.25 -14.25
C VAL A 144 -4.67 0.83 -12.86
N THR A 145 -5.75 1.59 -12.70
CA THR A 145 -6.11 2.24 -11.43
C THR A 145 -7.41 1.71 -10.83
N GLY A 146 -8.15 0.86 -11.59
CA GLY A 146 -9.48 0.40 -11.22
C GLY A 146 -10.59 1.39 -11.65
N ASN A 147 -11.81 0.90 -11.72
CA ASN A 147 -12.97 1.66 -12.18
C ASN A 147 -14.20 1.53 -11.26
N PHE A 148 -14.06 0.89 -10.10
CA PHE A 148 -15.14 0.80 -9.13
C PHE A 148 -15.44 2.19 -8.56
N ASP A 149 -16.73 2.48 -8.30
CA ASP A 149 -17.14 3.60 -7.48
C ASP A 149 -16.71 3.32 -6.03
N VAL A 150 -15.75 4.09 -5.54
CA VAL A 150 -15.13 3.86 -4.24
C VAL A 150 -16.12 4.06 -3.10
N VAL A 151 -17.01 5.06 -3.20
CA VAL A 151 -18.04 5.28 -2.16
C VAL A 151 -19.00 4.10 -2.11
N ARG A 152 -19.46 3.60 -3.27
CA ARG A 152 -20.31 2.41 -3.36
C ARG A 152 -19.62 1.18 -2.78
N SER A 153 -18.37 0.97 -3.14
CA SER A 153 -17.57 -0.17 -2.69
C SER A 153 -17.42 -0.18 -1.17
N LEU A 154 -16.99 0.95 -0.61
CA LEU A 154 -16.77 1.08 0.84
C LEU A 154 -18.06 0.96 1.64
N ALA A 155 -19.17 1.56 1.15
CA ALA A 155 -20.47 1.44 1.78
C ALA A 155 -20.95 -0.02 1.80
N SER A 156 -20.82 -0.74 0.67
CA SER A 156 -21.20 -2.15 0.56
C SER A 156 -20.40 -3.05 1.49
N LEU A 157 -19.07 -2.83 1.60
CA LEU A 157 -18.19 -3.58 2.49
C LEU A 157 -18.41 -3.26 3.96
N ALA A 158 -18.70 -1.99 4.30
CA ALA A 158 -19.05 -1.60 5.66
C ALA A 158 -20.40 -2.21 6.09
N TYR A 159 -21.36 -2.27 5.17
CA TYR A 159 -22.66 -2.91 5.41
C TYR A 159 -22.51 -4.43 5.61
N ASP A 160 -21.79 -5.14 4.74
CA ASP A 160 -21.53 -6.59 4.85
C ASP A 160 -20.93 -6.98 6.20
N GLY A 161 -20.04 -6.17 6.72
CA GLY A 161 -19.60 -6.22 8.11
C GLY A 161 -18.39 -7.08 8.40
N ARG A 162 -17.83 -7.87 7.45
CA ARG A 162 -16.64 -8.71 7.67
C ARG A 162 -15.44 -7.91 8.21
N ARG A 163 -15.25 -6.68 7.72
CA ARG A 163 -14.23 -5.73 8.15
C ARG A 163 -14.84 -4.35 8.38
N ARG A 164 -15.99 -4.31 9.05
CA ARG A 164 -16.82 -3.10 9.18
C ARG A 164 -16.06 -1.87 9.66
N ALA A 165 -15.29 -1.99 10.72
CA ALA A 165 -14.58 -0.84 11.29
C ALA A 165 -13.61 -0.22 10.29
N LEU A 166 -12.88 -1.03 9.51
CA LEU A 166 -12.00 -0.57 8.46
C LEU A 166 -12.77 0.18 7.38
N PHE A 167 -13.74 -0.47 6.76
CA PHE A 167 -14.44 0.10 5.60
C PHE A 167 -15.35 1.29 5.97
N ALA A 168 -15.91 1.30 7.18
CA ALA A 168 -16.64 2.46 7.68
C ALA A 168 -15.69 3.66 7.91
N GLY A 169 -14.49 3.43 8.42
CA GLY A 169 -13.47 4.48 8.56
C GLY A 169 -13.02 5.04 7.21
N GLU A 170 -12.82 4.17 6.21
CA GLU A 170 -12.47 4.62 4.86
C GLU A 170 -13.64 5.35 4.17
N LEU A 171 -14.88 4.93 4.41
CA LEU A 171 -16.05 5.66 3.94
C LEU A 171 -16.14 7.05 4.57
N ASP A 172 -15.89 7.18 5.88
CA ASP A 172 -15.83 8.49 6.56
C ASP A 172 -14.74 9.40 5.96
N ALA A 173 -13.58 8.83 5.63
CA ALA A 173 -12.51 9.56 4.95
C ALA A 173 -12.91 9.98 3.53
N ALA A 174 -13.60 9.11 2.78
CA ALA A 174 -14.14 9.42 1.45
C ALA A 174 -15.16 10.57 1.51
N LEU A 175 -16.07 10.53 2.48
CA LEU A 175 -17.01 11.63 2.71
C LEU A 175 -16.30 12.93 3.10
N THR A 176 -15.24 12.85 3.89
CA THR A 176 -14.40 14.00 4.24
C THR A 176 -13.72 14.61 3.01
N MET A 177 -13.26 13.78 2.06
CA MET A 177 -12.69 14.26 0.80
C MET A 177 -13.72 15.05 -0.01
N ILE A 178 -14.93 14.52 -0.14
CA ILE A 178 -16.02 15.20 -0.86
C ILE A 178 -16.43 16.50 -0.12
N ASP A 179 -16.56 16.45 1.20
CA ASP A 179 -16.96 17.57 2.03
C ASP A 179 -15.99 18.75 1.96
N LYS A 180 -14.70 18.46 1.88
CA LYS A 180 -13.63 19.45 1.73
C LYS A 180 -13.39 19.88 0.26
N GLY A 181 -14.11 19.30 -0.70
CA GLY A 181 -13.91 19.59 -2.12
C GLY A 181 -12.59 19.06 -2.69
N LEU A 182 -11.97 18.08 -2.04
CA LEU A 182 -10.70 17.48 -2.48
C LEU A 182 -10.90 16.54 -3.69
N ALA A 183 -12.07 15.91 -3.78
CA ALA A 183 -12.49 15.11 -4.93
C ALA A 183 -14.02 15.04 -5.00
N THR A 184 -14.58 14.82 -6.19
CA THR A 184 -16.00 14.48 -6.35
C THR A 184 -16.16 12.95 -6.32
N ARG A 185 -17.39 12.47 -6.03
CA ARG A 185 -17.68 11.02 -6.06
C ARG A 185 -17.35 10.40 -7.43
N GLU A 186 -17.68 11.11 -8.51
CA GLU A 186 -17.46 10.64 -9.88
C GLU A 186 -15.97 10.40 -10.16
N ARG A 187 -15.10 11.24 -9.58
CA ARG A 187 -13.65 11.12 -9.70
C ARG A 187 -13.08 9.99 -8.82
N MET A 188 -13.77 9.66 -7.74
CA MET A 188 -13.32 8.62 -6.81
C MET A 188 -13.53 7.22 -7.40
N LYS A 189 -12.75 6.92 -8.47
CA LYS A 189 -12.65 5.59 -9.07
C LYS A 189 -11.40 4.90 -8.57
N GLY A 190 -11.51 3.57 -8.39
CA GLY A 190 -10.41 2.79 -7.87
C GLY A 190 -10.67 1.29 -7.86
N SER A 191 -10.01 0.59 -6.94
CA SER A 191 -10.22 -0.83 -6.72
C SER A 191 -11.55 -1.11 -6.02
N TRP A 192 -11.99 -2.36 -6.07
CA TRP A 192 -13.18 -2.82 -5.32
C TRP A 192 -13.06 -2.62 -3.80
N ALA A 193 -11.84 -2.55 -3.26
CA ALA A 193 -11.56 -2.35 -1.83
C ALA A 193 -11.33 -0.89 -1.44
N GLY A 194 -11.52 0.06 -2.37
CA GLY A 194 -11.46 1.49 -2.08
C GLY A 194 -10.10 2.16 -2.32
N ALA A 195 -9.09 1.44 -2.85
CA ALA A 195 -7.82 2.03 -3.23
C ALA A 195 -7.95 2.85 -4.52
N MET A 196 -7.45 4.09 -4.53
CA MET A 196 -7.72 5.09 -5.56
C MET A 196 -6.47 5.59 -6.27
N GLY A 197 -6.66 5.97 -7.52
CA GLY A 197 -5.66 6.67 -8.32
C GLY A 197 -4.39 5.86 -8.58
N GLN A 198 -3.37 6.52 -9.06
CA GLN A 198 -2.12 5.85 -9.46
C GLN A 198 -1.33 5.28 -8.28
N PRO A 199 -1.31 5.90 -7.06
CA PRO A 199 -0.63 5.35 -5.89
C PRO A 199 -1.47 4.32 -5.13
N GLN A 200 -2.71 4.03 -5.57
CA GLN A 200 -3.66 3.14 -4.90
C GLN A 200 -3.85 3.50 -3.42
N PHE A 201 -4.03 4.79 -3.14
CA PHE A 201 -4.32 5.26 -1.80
C PHE A 201 -5.75 4.93 -1.37
N LEU A 202 -5.90 4.45 -0.15
CA LEU A 202 -7.19 4.50 0.52
C LEU A 202 -7.59 5.97 0.80
N PRO A 203 -8.88 6.29 0.95
CA PRO A 203 -9.33 7.65 1.26
C PRO A 203 -8.62 8.27 2.47
N SER A 204 -8.39 7.51 3.53
CA SER A 204 -7.64 7.98 4.70
C SER A 204 -6.18 8.33 4.36
N SER A 205 -5.53 7.51 3.52
CA SER A 205 -4.17 7.78 3.06
C SER A 205 -4.10 9.02 2.16
N PHE A 206 -5.12 9.21 1.31
CA PHE A 206 -5.25 10.45 0.52
C PHE A 206 -5.34 11.68 1.41
N VAL A 207 -6.26 11.68 2.37
CA VAL A 207 -6.44 12.82 3.30
C VAL A 207 -5.17 13.12 4.10
N ALA A 208 -4.39 12.09 4.44
CA ALA A 208 -3.16 12.24 5.21
C ALA A 208 -1.94 12.63 4.38
N SER A 209 -1.86 12.19 3.12
CA SER A 209 -0.57 12.18 2.39
C SER A 209 -0.62 12.72 0.97
N ALA A 210 -1.80 12.89 0.35
CA ALA A 210 -1.87 13.47 -0.99
C ALA A 210 -1.44 14.95 -0.95
N ILE A 211 -0.61 15.34 -1.91
CA ILE A 211 -0.15 16.71 -2.08
C ILE A 211 -0.11 17.09 -3.56
N ASP A 212 -0.29 18.38 -3.80
CA ASP A 212 -0.07 19.03 -5.08
C ASP A 212 1.44 19.07 -5.37
N GLY A 213 1.90 18.23 -6.27
CA GLY A 213 3.31 18.10 -6.62
C GLY A 213 3.71 18.96 -7.82
N ASP A 214 2.77 19.30 -8.71
CA ASP A 214 3.02 20.13 -9.88
C ASP A 214 2.71 21.60 -9.65
N GLY A 215 2.00 21.95 -8.57
CA GLY A 215 1.75 23.33 -8.14
C GLY A 215 0.53 23.97 -8.79
N ASP A 216 -0.42 23.17 -9.30
CA ASP A 216 -1.64 23.65 -9.93
C ASP A 216 -2.78 23.99 -8.94
N GLY A 217 -2.59 23.68 -7.66
CA GLY A 217 -3.53 23.91 -6.56
C GLY A 217 -4.42 22.71 -6.25
N VAL A 218 -4.24 21.56 -6.90
CA VAL A 218 -5.04 20.34 -6.72
C VAL A 218 -4.12 19.14 -6.51
N ALA A 219 -4.37 18.31 -5.51
CA ALA A 219 -3.66 17.04 -5.35
C ALA A 219 -4.31 15.95 -6.21
N ASP A 220 -3.91 15.84 -7.47
CA ASP A 220 -4.48 14.92 -8.45
C ASP A 220 -3.72 13.60 -8.58
N ILE A 221 -4.02 12.64 -7.74
CA ILE A 221 -3.41 11.31 -7.80
C ILE A 221 -3.93 10.42 -8.95
N TRP A 222 -4.95 10.85 -9.68
CA TRP A 222 -5.54 10.04 -10.76
C TRP A 222 -4.87 10.31 -12.11
N GLU A 223 -4.58 11.58 -12.42
CA GLU A 223 -4.08 11.98 -13.73
C GLU A 223 -2.68 12.60 -13.69
N SER A 224 -2.31 13.30 -12.58
CA SER A 224 -0.98 13.88 -12.43
C SER A 224 0.05 12.85 -11.94
N GLY A 225 1.07 12.60 -12.75
CA GLY A 225 2.22 11.77 -12.35
C GLY A 225 3.11 12.44 -11.31
N GLU A 226 3.14 13.77 -11.30
CA GLU A 226 3.94 14.56 -10.36
C GLU A 226 3.33 14.58 -8.98
N ASP A 227 2.00 14.73 -8.89
CA ASP A 227 1.26 14.61 -7.63
C ASP A 227 1.32 13.20 -7.09
N THR A 228 1.19 12.20 -7.97
CA THR A 228 1.35 10.80 -7.60
C THR A 228 2.71 10.55 -6.97
N ALA A 229 3.79 10.98 -7.63
CA ALA A 229 5.16 10.79 -7.12
C ALA A 229 5.40 11.53 -5.80
N ALA A 230 4.93 12.78 -5.71
CA ALA A 230 5.03 13.60 -4.51
C ALA A 230 4.21 13.00 -3.35
N SER A 231 2.99 12.54 -3.61
CA SER A 231 2.13 11.90 -2.62
C SER A 231 2.70 10.59 -2.09
N ILE A 232 3.27 9.74 -2.95
CA ILE A 232 3.97 8.51 -2.54
C ILE A 232 5.14 8.85 -1.62
N ALA A 233 5.97 9.84 -1.98
CA ALA A 233 7.09 10.25 -1.15
C ALA A 233 6.61 10.81 0.19
N ASN A 234 5.58 11.64 0.20
CA ASN A 234 4.99 12.21 1.41
C ASN A 234 4.42 11.13 2.35
N TYR A 235 3.76 10.12 1.80
CA TYR A 235 3.33 8.96 2.58
C TYR A 235 4.51 8.29 3.30
N LEU A 236 5.61 8.03 2.60
CA LEU A 236 6.79 7.40 3.19
C LEU A 236 7.47 8.30 4.24
N VAL A 237 7.46 9.62 4.06
CA VAL A 237 7.95 10.58 5.07
C VAL A 237 7.09 10.49 6.33
N HIS A 238 5.76 10.50 6.21
CA HIS A 238 4.84 10.34 7.35
C HIS A 238 5.02 8.99 8.04
N ALA A 239 5.31 7.94 7.28
CA ALA A 239 5.65 6.63 7.82
C ALA A 239 7.03 6.58 8.53
N GLY A 240 7.83 7.64 8.44
CA GLY A 240 9.14 7.74 9.09
C GLY A 240 10.31 7.27 8.22
N TRP A 241 10.26 7.55 6.92
CA TRP A 241 11.40 7.30 6.01
C TRP A 241 12.66 8.03 6.47
N GLN A 242 13.77 7.31 6.50
CA GLN A 242 15.07 7.84 6.92
C GLN A 242 15.89 8.25 5.70
N ARG A 243 16.18 9.57 5.61
CA ARG A 243 17.03 10.13 4.56
C ARG A 243 18.42 9.48 4.57
N GLY A 244 18.92 9.17 3.38
CA GLY A 244 20.27 8.59 3.22
C GLY A 244 20.37 7.09 3.52
N GLN A 245 19.32 6.45 4.02
CA GLN A 245 19.30 5.00 4.21
C GLN A 245 18.58 4.33 3.03
N GLY A 246 19.16 3.25 2.49
CA GLY A 246 18.52 2.39 1.50
C GLY A 246 17.42 1.51 2.10
N TRP A 247 16.81 0.68 1.27
CA TRP A 247 15.84 -0.30 1.73
C TRP A 247 16.51 -1.58 2.27
N GLY A 248 17.66 -1.94 1.72
CA GLY A 248 18.38 -3.18 2.03
C GLY A 248 19.39 -3.55 0.97
N VAL A 249 19.89 -4.76 1.02
CA VAL A 249 20.84 -5.34 0.07
C VAL A 249 20.55 -6.82 -0.17
N THR A 250 20.83 -7.30 -1.39
CA THR A 250 20.79 -8.73 -1.72
C THR A 250 22.04 -9.41 -1.20
N VAL A 251 21.87 -10.58 -0.56
CA VAL A 251 22.97 -11.31 0.07
C VAL A 251 22.98 -12.79 -0.30
N GLN A 252 24.16 -13.38 -0.18
CA GLN A 252 24.33 -14.83 -0.12
C GLN A 252 24.47 -15.23 1.35
N VAL A 253 23.70 -16.24 1.74
CA VAL A 253 23.64 -16.75 3.12
C VAL A 253 24.37 -18.10 3.16
N PRO A 254 25.33 -18.30 4.08
CA PRO A 254 25.96 -19.60 4.26
C PRO A 254 24.93 -20.70 4.55
N ALA A 255 25.13 -21.88 4.00
CA ALA A 255 24.21 -23.00 4.18
C ALA A 255 24.12 -23.46 5.65
N ASP A 256 25.19 -23.30 6.38
CA ASP A 256 25.35 -23.64 7.80
C ASP A 256 24.98 -22.50 8.77
N LEU A 257 24.42 -21.39 8.28
CA LEU A 257 23.94 -20.33 9.18
C LEU A 257 22.93 -20.90 10.19
N ASP A 258 23.23 -20.74 11.48
CA ASP A 258 22.30 -21.05 12.56
C ASP A 258 21.21 -19.96 12.63
N ARG A 259 20.06 -20.23 12.03
CA ARG A 259 18.92 -19.29 11.98
C ARG A 259 18.25 -19.08 13.34
N GLU A 260 18.31 -20.05 14.23
CA GLU A 260 17.79 -19.89 15.58
C GLU A 260 18.56 -18.82 16.38
N ARG A 261 19.87 -18.74 16.15
CA ARG A 261 20.72 -17.71 16.77
C ARG A 261 20.32 -16.28 16.40
N VAL A 262 19.75 -16.08 15.20
CA VAL A 262 19.37 -14.77 14.71
C VAL A 262 17.85 -14.55 14.68
N ARG A 263 17.09 -15.51 15.19
CA ARG A 263 15.64 -15.42 15.29
C ARG A 263 15.21 -14.24 16.15
N ASP A 264 14.17 -13.51 15.70
CA ASP A 264 13.53 -12.50 16.54
C ASP A 264 12.57 -13.19 17.52
N LEU A 265 12.76 -12.93 18.79
CA LEU A 265 11.91 -13.44 19.87
C LEU A 265 10.81 -12.43 20.24
N VAL A 266 10.88 -11.20 19.72
CA VAL A 266 9.89 -10.16 19.97
C VAL A 266 8.74 -10.32 18.96
N GLN A 267 7.54 -10.54 19.49
CA GLN A 267 6.35 -10.60 18.64
C GLN A 267 6.00 -9.19 18.12
N PRO A 268 5.94 -8.98 16.81
CA PRO A 268 5.53 -7.71 16.26
C PRO A 268 4.05 -7.43 16.61
N ARG A 269 3.71 -6.16 16.78
CA ARG A 269 2.32 -5.75 17.07
C ARG A 269 1.48 -5.53 15.82
N GLU A 270 2.15 -5.15 14.72
CA GLU A 270 1.54 -4.89 13.42
C GLU A 270 2.16 -5.82 12.38
N CYS A 271 1.44 -6.10 11.32
CA CYS A 271 1.90 -7.00 10.26
C CYS A 271 2.53 -8.30 10.80
N VAL A 272 1.94 -8.88 11.83
CA VAL A 272 2.52 -9.95 12.66
C VAL A 272 3.10 -11.08 11.80
N ARG A 273 2.31 -11.61 10.85
CA ARG A 273 2.72 -12.73 9.99
C ARG A 273 3.88 -12.39 9.05
N VAL A 274 3.96 -11.14 8.62
CA VAL A 274 4.99 -10.64 7.70
C VAL A 274 6.29 -10.43 8.47
N LEU A 275 6.21 -9.72 9.58
CA LEU A 275 7.37 -9.35 10.38
C LEU A 275 7.93 -10.52 11.19
N ALA A 276 7.12 -11.52 11.54
CA ALA A 276 7.59 -12.75 12.16
C ALA A 276 8.55 -13.60 11.27
N LYS A 277 8.59 -13.30 9.97
CA LYS A 277 9.52 -13.93 9.01
C LYS A 277 10.88 -13.22 8.93
N HIS A 278 11.09 -12.16 9.72
CA HIS A 278 12.35 -11.44 9.79
C HIS A 278 13.21 -11.96 10.94
N SER A 279 14.52 -11.95 10.76
CA SER A 279 15.45 -12.13 11.88
C SER A 279 15.39 -10.97 12.87
N ARG A 280 16.03 -11.11 14.02
CA ARG A 280 16.31 -9.98 14.89
C ARG A 280 17.22 -8.95 14.20
N TRP A 281 17.15 -7.72 14.68
CA TRP A 281 18.03 -6.64 14.23
C TRP A 281 19.45 -6.83 14.75
N ILE A 282 20.42 -6.98 13.85
CA ILE A 282 21.85 -6.92 14.17
C ILE A 282 22.60 -6.10 13.13
N THR A 283 23.82 -5.70 13.47
CA THR A 283 24.64 -4.82 12.62
C THR A 283 25.14 -5.56 11.37
N LEU A 284 25.44 -4.82 10.32
CA LEU A 284 26.10 -5.38 9.12
C LEU A 284 27.46 -5.99 9.44
N ALA A 285 28.19 -5.44 10.43
CA ALA A 285 29.42 -6.06 10.93
C ALA A 285 29.16 -7.48 11.47
N GLU A 286 28.12 -7.67 12.27
CA GLU A 286 27.73 -8.98 12.82
C GLU A 286 27.29 -9.92 11.69
N TRP A 287 26.48 -9.45 10.71
CA TRP A 287 26.08 -10.25 9.56
C TRP A 287 27.28 -10.75 8.74
N LYS A 288 28.27 -9.87 8.48
CA LYS A 288 29.53 -10.25 7.83
C LYS A 288 30.30 -11.28 8.67
N GLY A 289 30.33 -11.10 9.99
CA GLY A 289 30.94 -12.05 10.92
C GLY A 289 30.27 -13.43 10.93
N LEU A 290 28.99 -13.51 10.53
CA LEU A 290 28.25 -14.76 10.32
C LEU A 290 28.45 -15.33 8.90
N GLY A 291 29.34 -14.74 8.09
CA GLY A 291 29.71 -15.25 6.76
C GLY A 291 28.80 -14.78 5.61
N LEU A 292 27.86 -13.86 5.84
CA LEU A 292 27.05 -13.33 4.75
C LEU A 292 27.92 -12.46 3.82
N THR A 293 27.67 -12.58 2.52
CA THR A 293 28.34 -11.78 1.48
C THR A 293 27.30 -11.06 0.62
N ARG A 294 27.70 -9.95 0.00
CA ARG A 294 26.81 -9.28 -0.95
C ARG A 294 26.73 -10.07 -2.26
N ALA A 295 25.50 -10.28 -2.73
CA ALA A 295 25.30 -11.02 -3.99
C ALA A 295 25.64 -10.19 -5.24
N ASP A 296 25.59 -8.84 -5.14
CA ASP A 296 25.86 -7.90 -6.23
C ASP A 296 27.33 -7.44 -6.30
N GLY A 297 28.17 -7.90 -5.36
CA GLY A 297 29.60 -7.53 -5.28
C GLY A 297 29.89 -6.08 -4.92
N ASN A 298 28.87 -5.26 -4.66
CA ASN A 298 29.05 -3.86 -4.26
C ASN A 298 29.63 -3.73 -2.84
N PRO A 299 30.24 -2.60 -2.48
CA PRO A 299 30.66 -2.34 -1.11
C PRO A 299 29.48 -2.40 -0.14
N TRP A 300 29.74 -2.87 1.07
CA TRP A 300 28.76 -2.82 2.15
C TRP A 300 28.49 -1.35 2.56
N PRO A 301 27.25 -1.03 2.98
CA PRO A 301 27.00 0.19 3.73
C PRO A 301 27.77 0.21 5.05
N ASP A 302 27.57 1.27 5.84
CA ASP A 302 28.19 1.40 7.17
C ASP A 302 27.96 0.15 8.02
N ASP A 303 29.03 -0.36 8.60
CA ASP A 303 29.05 -1.57 9.44
C ASP A 303 28.13 -1.48 10.65
N ALA A 304 27.86 -0.29 11.16
CA ALA A 304 26.91 -0.06 12.26
C ALA A 304 25.44 -0.13 11.85
N THR A 305 25.15 -0.15 10.53
CA THR A 305 23.77 -0.23 10.03
C THR A 305 23.09 -1.50 10.53
N LEU A 306 21.94 -1.32 11.17
CA LEU A 306 21.10 -2.44 11.62
C LEU A 306 20.31 -3.03 10.44
N ALA A 307 20.27 -4.35 10.37
CA ALA A 307 19.56 -5.08 9.33
C ALA A 307 18.86 -6.33 9.89
N THR A 308 17.79 -6.75 9.20
CA THR A 308 17.13 -8.03 9.44
C THR A 308 17.22 -8.89 8.19
N LEU A 309 17.45 -10.20 8.37
CA LEU A 309 17.45 -11.17 7.26
C LEU A 309 16.01 -11.54 6.90
N VAL A 310 15.72 -11.54 5.60
CA VAL A 310 14.49 -12.05 4.99
C VAL A 310 14.84 -13.05 3.91
N GLU A 311 14.34 -14.25 4.03
CA GLU A 311 14.45 -15.35 3.04
C GLU A 311 13.01 -15.71 2.60
N PRO A 312 12.45 -15.03 1.59
CA PRO A 312 11.02 -15.16 1.26
C PRO A 312 10.63 -16.57 0.79
N ASP A 313 11.56 -17.30 0.15
CA ASP A 313 11.37 -18.69 -0.31
C ASP A 313 12.02 -19.70 0.66
N GLY A 314 12.49 -19.24 1.82
CA GLY A 314 13.20 -20.05 2.79
C GLY A 314 14.71 -20.21 2.49
N PRO A 315 15.40 -21.02 3.32
CA PRO A 315 16.83 -21.24 3.19
C PRO A 315 17.26 -21.77 1.83
N GLY A 316 18.32 -21.18 1.27
CA GLY A 316 18.84 -21.53 -0.06
C GLY A 316 18.14 -20.83 -1.22
N GLY A 317 17.07 -20.09 -0.97
CA GLY A 317 16.43 -19.20 -1.92
C GLY A 317 17.04 -17.79 -1.93
N PRO A 318 16.36 -16.83 -2.60
CA PRO A 318 16.73 -15.42 -2.55
C PRO A 318 16.77 -14.90 -1.12
N ALA A 319 17.80 -14.11 -0.79
CA ALA A 319 17.98 -13.59 0.57
C ALA A 319 18.35 -12.11 0.57
N TYR A 320 17.82 -11.39 1.55
CA TYR A 320 17.94 -9.94 1.65
C TYR A 320 18.22 -9.53 3.08
N LEU A 321 19.18 -8.62 3.28
CA LEU A 321 19.29 -7.85 4.52
C LEU A 321 18.52 -6.55 4.34
N THR A 322 17.45 -6.38 5.13
CA THR A 322 16.54 -5.25 5.03
C THR A 322 16.81 -4.24 6.14
N PHE A 323 16.79 -2.95 5.82
CA PHE A 323 17.08 -1.83 6.72
C PHE A 323 15.78 -1.18 7.26
N GLY A 324 15.92 -0.11 8.02
CA GLY A 324 14.78 0.62 8.61
C GLY A 324 13.75 1.06 7.58
N ASN A 325 14.19 1.55 6.42
CA ASN A 325 13.29 2.01 5.36
C ASN A 325 12.48 0.89 4.69
N TYR A 326 12.93 -0.35 4.76
CA TYR A 326 12.12 -1.48 4.31
C TYR A 326 10.82 -1.62 5.10
N ARG A 327 10.84 -1.27 6.41
CA ARG A 327 9.62 -1.26 7.23
C ARG A 327 8.60 -0.25 6.71
N ARG A 328 9.05 0.86 6.11
CA ARG A 328 8.15 1.87 5.51
C ARG A 328 7.45 1.33 4.25
N LEU A 329 8.09 0.41 3.54
CA LEU A 329 7.45 -0.31 2.43
C LEU A 329 6.42 -1.33 2.95
N ILE A 330 6.69 -1.97 4.11
CA ILE A 330 5.72 -2.83 4.80
C ILE A 330 4.52 -2.01 5.33
N ASP A 331 4.75 -0.78 5.80
CA ASP A 331 3.66 0.12 6.21
C ASP A 331 2.76 0.52 5.04
N TYR A 332 3.33 0.65 3.83
CA TYR A 332 2.54 0.91 2.61
C TYR A 332 1.66 -0.30 2.25
N ASN A 333 2.24 -1.50 2.32
CA ASN A 333 1.53 -2.75 2.08
C ASN A 333 2.16 -3.88 2.89
N CYS A 334 1.39 -4.47 3.79
CA CYS A 334 1.81 -5.49 4.74
C CYS A 334 2.12 -6.85 4.05
N SER A 335 3.13 -6.86 3.18
CA SER A 335 3.59 -8.04 2.45
C SER A 335 5.08 -7.96 2.14
N ASN A 336 5.87 -8.98 2.54
CA ASN A 336 7.28 -9.08 2.14
C ASN A 336 7.42 -9.22 0.62
N PHE A 337 6.53 -9.95 -0.03
CA PHE A 337 6.56 -10.13 -1.49
C PHE A 337 6.35 -8.78 -2.21
N TYR A 338 5.40 -7.98 -1.73
CA TYR A 338 5.19 -6.64 -2.25
C TYR A 338 6.40 -5.73 -2.01
N ALA A 339 6.84 -5.61 -0.76
CA ALA A 339 7.92 -4.70 -0.39
C ALA A 339 9.24 -5.02 -1.10
N LEU A 340 9.59 -6.31 -1.23
CA LEU A 340 10.75 -6.75 -2.02
C LEU A 340 10.57 -6.44 -3.51
N SER A 341 9.37 -6.64 -4.07
CA SER A 341 9.13 -6.34 -5.49
C SER A 341 9.20 -4.84 -5.79
N VAL A 342 8.69 -3.98 -4.90
CA VAL A 342 8.88 -2.52 -4.98
C VAL A 342 10.36 -2.17 -5.00
N ALA A 343 11.11 -2.71 -4.05
CA ALA A 343 12.53 -2.43 -3.89
C ALA A 343 13.35 -2.88 -5.10
N LEU A 344 13.11 -4.09 -5.59
CA LEU A 344 13.81 -4.67 -6.74
C LEU A 344 13.43 -3.98 -8.05
N LEU A 345 12.14 -3.62 -8.25
CA LEU A 345 11.73 -2.80 -9.40
C LEU A 345 12.41 -1.43 -9.34
N GLY A 346 12.45 -0.80 -8.17
CA GLY A 346 13.15 0.45 -7.97
C GLY A 346 14.64 0.34 -8.32
N ASP A 347 15.30 -0.73 -7.91
CA ASP A 347 16.72 -0.98 -8.23
C ASP A 347 16.95 -1.16 -9.74
N ALA A 348 16.03 -1.81 -10.45
CA ALA A 348 16.10 -1.96 -11.91
C ALA A 348 15.88 -0.65 -12.69
N LEU A 349 15.37 0.40 -12.01
CA LEU A 349 15.08 1.72 -12.59
C LEU A 349 16.07 2.83 -12.16
N LYS A 350 17.15 2.51 -11.47
CA LYS A 350 18.20 3.47 -11.05
C LYS A 350 18.91 4.16 -12.20
#